data_bd416d65828f6584e9529f6c8cabf3d4
#
_entry.id   bd416d65828f6584e9529f6c8cabf3d4
#
_cell.length_a   1.000
_cell.length_b   1.000
_cell.length_c   1.000
_cell.angle_alpha   90.00
_cell.angle_beta   90.00
_cell.angle_gamma   90.00
#
_symmetry.space_group_name_H-M   'P 1'
#
loop_
_entity.id
_entity.type
_entity.pdbx_description
1 polymer ?
#
loop_
_entity_poly.entity_id
_entity_poly.type
_entity_poly.pdbx_seq_one_letter_code
_entity_poly.pdbx_strand_id
1 'polypeptide(L)'
;RMGELVVKYAGGALALNDKPRAAAVIKFAAITEGITSLLAYAILVGLADLAARFIIKDPSVTVYILVYGLMIIGNMLAETGTAVLQITNHFRSQAILNLFQNVTTAVWIGIAFLTKSGLGSILAGYLMGKMIFGIGTVALMLAHAPAALGKGWWRTSLKGLSDWRSLAQFAFTTNLSGTINMVIRDSEVLWVGFFLTKADAGYYKFALAIMNIILMP
;
A
#
# COMPACT_ATOMS: atom_id res chain seq x y z
N ARG A 1 6.97 -0.30 8.45
CA ARG A 1 6.32 0.49 7.39
C ARG A 1 7.22 1.65 7.00
N MET A 2 7.41 1.87 5.69
CA MET A 2 8.30 2.95 5.19
C MET A 2 7.78 4.34 5.53
N GLY A 3 6.47 4.53 5.57
CA GLY A 3 5.84 5.77 6.01
C GLY A 3 6.26 6.21 7.41
N GLU A 4 6.28 5.28 8.36
CA GLU A 4 6.69 5.58 9.75
C GLU A 4 8.15 6.03 9.84
N LEU A 5 9.03 5.43 9.01
CA LEU A 5 10.42 5.84 8.90
C LEU A 5 10.54 7.28 8.38
N VAL A 6 9.78 7.61 7.33
CA VAL A 6 9.76 8.98 6.75
C VAL A 6 9.24 9.99 7.77
N VAL A 7 8.13 9.70 8.44
CA VAL A 7 7.56 10.62 9.45
C VAL A 7 8.55 10.86 10.58
N LYS A 8 9.19 9.82 11.11
CA LYS A 8 10.12 9.92 12.23
C LYS A 8 11.41 10.63 11.84
N TYR A 9 12.10 10.15 10.83
CA TYR A 9 13.46 10.61 10.53
C TYR A 9 13.49 11.79 9.56
N ALA A 10 12.68 11.79 8.49
CA ALA A 10 12.62 12.93 7.59
C ALA A 10 11.85 14.09 8.21
N GLY A 11 10.75 13.82 8.94
CA GLY A 11 10.04 14.84 9.70
C GLY A 11 10.91 15.49 10.76
N GLY A 12 11.67 14.69 11.52
CA GLY A 12 12.65 15.19 12.49
C GLY A 12 13.74 16.06 11.86
N ALA A 13 14.28 15.63 10.71
CA ALA A 13 15.29 16.43 9.98
C ALA A 13 14.70 17.75 9.46
N LEU A 14 13.46 17.76 8.97
CA LEU A 14 12.79 19.00 8.56
C LEU A 14 12.54 19.95 9.73
N ALA A 15 12.19 19.44 10.91
CA ALA A 15 12.02 20.24 12.10
C ALA A 15 13.34 20.93 12.53
N LEU A 16 14.49 20.31 12.24
CA LEU A 16 15.83 20.87 12.45
C LEU A 16 16.33 21.69 11.23
N ASN A 17 15.48 21.89 10.24
CA ASN A 17 15.80 22.60 8.99
C ASN A 17 16.91 21.92 8.14
N ASP A 18 17.18 20.64 8.39
CA ASP A 18 18.15 19.81 7.63
C ASP A 18 17.46 19.17 6.40
N LYS A 19 17.20 19.98 5.39
CA LYS A 19 16.53 19.56 4.14
C LYS A 19 17.31 18.47 3.38
N PRO A 20 18.68 18.52 3.28
CA PRO A 20 19.43 17.46 2.61
C PRO A 20 19.25 16.09 3.27
N ARG A 21 19.28 16.03 4.59
CA ARG A 21 19.07 14.80 5.35
C ARG A 21 17.64 14.28 5.17
N ALA A 22 16.62 15.16 5.25
CA ALA A 22 15.24 14.79 5.03
C ALA A 22 15.04 14.19 3.63
N ALA A 23 15.59 14.82 2.59
CA ALA A 23 15.54 14.34 1.21
C ALA A 23 16.23 12.98 1.04
N ALA A 24 17.40 12.78 1.68
CA ALA A 24 18.11 11.51 1.64
C ALA A 24 17.32 10.36 2.31
N VAL A 25 16.65 10.63 3.44
CA VAL A 25 15.79 9.66 4.14
C VAL A 25 14.60 9.29 3.27
N ILE A 26 13.91 10.26 2.67
CA ILE A 26 12.76 10.02 1.77
C ILE A 26 13.20 9.18 0.57
N LYS A 27 14.35 9.51 -0.03
CA LYS A 27 14.91 8.76 -1.16
C LYS A 27 15.24 7.32 -0.76
N PHE A 28 15.85 7.13 0.41
CA PHE A 28 16.14 5.79 0.96
C PHE A 28 14.84 4.99 1.14
N ALA A 29 13.82 5.58 1.75
CA ALA A 29 12.52 4.94 1.95
C ALA A 29 11.87 4.55 0.61
N ALA A 30 11.84 5.47 -0.36
CA ALA A 30 11.26 5.23 -1.68
C ALA A 30 11.97 4.09 -2.45
N ILE A 31 13.31 4.05 -2.41
CA ILE A 31 14.08 2.97 -3.05
C ILE A 31 13.79 1.64 -2.37
N THR A 32 13.80 1.60 -1.03
CA THR A 32 13.54 0.37 -0.29
C THR A 32 12.12 -0.13 -0.53
N GLU A 33 11.13 0.76 -0.49
CA GLU A 33 9.72 0.44 -0.76
C GLU A 33 9.54 -0.08 -2.20
N GLY A 34 10.18 0.56 -3.18
CA GLY A 34 10.16 0.12 -4.56
C GLY A 34 10.75 -1.28 -4.75
N ILE A 35 11.93 -1.55 -4.19
CA ILE A 35 12.59 -2.86 -4.28
C ILE A 35 11.75 -3.94 -3.59
N THR A 36 11.25 -3.68 -2.39
CA THR A 36 10.43 -4.66 -1.65
C THR A 36 9.10 -4.94 -2.34
N SER A 37 8.47 -3.94 -2.96
CA SER A 37 7.24 -4.12 -3.74
C SER A 37 7.47 -4.94 -5.02
N LEU A 38 8.58 -4.71 -5.73
CA LEU A 38 8.97 -5.51 -6.89
C LEU A 38 9.22 -6.98 -6.51
N LEU A 39 9.95 -7.20 -5.41
CA LEU A 39 10.20 -8.54 -4.88
C LEU A 39 8.90 -9.22 -4.44
N ALA A 40 8.02 -8.50 -3.75
CA ALA A 40 6.72 -9.02 -3.32
C ALA A 40 5.85 -9.43 -4.52
N TYR A 41 5.82 -8.62 -5.57
CA TYR A 41 5.09 -8.97 -6.80
C TYR A 41 5.73 -10.16 -7.53
N ALA A 42 7.06 -10.24 -7.59
CA ALA A 42 7.76 -11.38 -8.18
C ALA A 42 7.46 -12.70 -7.43
N ILE A 43 7.45 -12.65 -6.10
CA ILE A 43 7.05 -13.79 -5.25
C ILE A 43 5.59 -14.17 -5.52
N LEU A 44 4.69 -13.17 -5.58
CA LEU A 44 3.28 -13.41 -5.89
C LEU A 44 3.12 -14.10 -7.25
N VAL A 45 3.82 -13.65 -8.29
CA VAL A 45 3.81 -14.27 -9.62
C VAL A 45 4.26 -15.73 -9.54
N GLY A 46 5.35 -16.01 -8.81
CA GLY A 46 5.88 -17.38 -8.64
C GLY A 46 4.95 -18.31 -7.86
N LEU A 47 4.17 -17.76 -6.93
CA LEU A 47 3.28 -18.54 -6.06
C LEU A 47 1.81 -18.53 -6.49
N ALA A 48 1.41 -17.72 -7.47
CA ALA A 48 0.02 -17.52 -7.86
C ALA A 48 -0.68 -18.83 -8.28
N ASP A 49 -0.01 -19.66 -9.09
CA ASP A 49 -0.58 -20.95 -9.54
C ASP A 49 -0.70 -21.95 -8.37
N LEU A 50 0.29 -22.00 -7.48
CA LEU A 50 0.22 -22.82 -6.27
C LEU A 50 -0.94 -22.38 -5.37
N ALA A 51 -1.09 -21.08 -5.14
CA ALA A 51 -2.18 -20.53 -4.34
C ALA A 51 -3.55 -20.84 -4.97
N ALA A 52 -3.69 -20.71 -6.28
CA ALA A 52 -4.93 -21.02 -7.01
C ALA A 52 -5.30 -22.49 -6.87
N ARG A 53 -4.36 -23.41 -7.04
CA ARG A 53 -4.61 -24.86 -7.01
C ARG A 53 -4.81 -25.41 -5.60
N PHE A 54 -3.96 -25.03 -4.64
CA PHE A 54 -3.95 -25.65 -3.32
C PHE A 54 -4.80 -24.91 -2.29
N ILE A 55 -4.89 -23.58 -2.35
CA ILE A 55 -5.65 -22.78 -1.37
C ILE A 55 -7.08 -22.55 -1.89
N ILE A 56 -7.21 -22.00 -3.11
CA ILE A 56 -8.52 -21.63 -3.66
C ILE A 56 -9.20 -22.84 -4.31
N LYS A 57 -8.42 -23.86 -4.67
CA LYS A 57 -8.89 -25.10 -5.35
C LYS A 57 -9.56 -24.81 -6.70
N ASP A 58 -9.10 -23.77 -7.40
CA ASP A 58 -9.63 -23.31 -8.67
C ASP A 58 -8.50 -22.67 -9.51
N PRO A 59 -7.88 -23.40 -10.43
CA PRO A 59 -6.78 -22.87 -11.24
C PRO A 59 -7.17 -21.67 -12.14
N SER A 60 -8.46 -21.53 -12.46
CA SER A 60 -8.93 -20.42 -13.32
C SER A 60 -8.72 -19.04 -12.70
N VAL A 61 -8.59 -18.97 -11.35
CA VAL A 61 -8.39 -17.71 -10.64
C VAL A 61 -6.93 -17.20 -10.67
N THR A 62 -5.98 -17.98 -11.18
CA THR A 62 -4.57 -17.57 -11.28
C THR A 62 -4.42 -16.21 -11.97
N VAL A 63 -5.13 -16.01 -13.08
CA VAL A 63 -5.09 -14.74 -13.83
C VAL A 63 -5.61 -13.58 -12.96
N TYR A 64 -6.65 -13.80 -12.17
CA TYR A 64 -7.19 -12.78 -11.28
C TYR A 64 -6.20 -12.42 -10.16
N ILE A 65 -5.47 -13.40 -9.62
CA ILE A 65 -4.40 -13.17 -8.62
C ILE A 65 -3.30 -12.30 -9.24
N LEU A 66 -2.85 -12.63 -10.45
CA LEU A 66 -1.79 -11.89 -11.13
C LEU A 66 -2.20 -10.46 -11.47
N VAL A 67 -3.39 -10.28 -12.07
CA VAL A 67 -3.90 -8.97 -12.46
C VAL A 67 -4.17 -8.11 -11.23
N TYR A 68 -4.84 -8.66 -10.22
CA TYR A 68 -5.08 -7.91 -8.99
C TYR A 68 -3.79 -7.60 -8.23
N GLY A 69 -2.81 -8.49 -8.30
CA GLY A 69 -1.47 -8.27 -7.74
C GLY A 69 -0.74 -7.05 -8.29
N LEU A 70 -1.10 -6.56 -9.50
CA LEU A 70 -0.55 -5.32 -10.05
C LEU A 70 -0.78 -4.11 -9.13
N MET A 71 -1.75 -4.19 -8.20
CA MET A 71 -1.93 -3.15 -7.18
C MET A 71 -0.68 -2.95 -6.32
N ILE A 72 0.15 -3.99 -6.13
CA ILE A 72 1.41 -3.90 -5.38
C ILE A 72 2.36 -2.93 -6.09
N ILE A 73 2.45 -3.05 -7.41
CA ILE A 73 3.26 -2.16 -8.24
C ILE A 73 2.67 -0.75 -8.29
N GLY A 74 1.34 -0.64 -8.47
CA GLY A 74 0.66 0.66 -8.47
C GLY A 74 0.83 1.45 -7.18
N ASN A 75 0.97 0.76 -6.05
CA ASN A 75 1.12 1.37 -4.72
C ASN A 75 2.55 1.31 -4.17
N MET A 76 3.56 0.98 -4.99
CA MET A 76 4.93 0.72 -4.54
C MET A 76 5.63 1.89 -3.85
N LEU A 77 5.11 3.12 -3.93
CA LEU A 77 5.60 4.32 -3.25
C LEU A 77 4.51 5.02 -2.43
N ALA A 78 3.40 4.35 -2.17
CA ALA A 78 2.24 4.96 -1.53
C ALA A 78 2.49 5.30 -0.06
N GLU A 79 3.24 4.48 0.68
CA GLU A 79 3.57 4.75 2.08
C GLU A 79 4.53 5.94 2.20
N THR A 80 5.59 5.96 1.39
CA THR A 80 6.54 7.08 1.33
C THR A 80 5.85 8.36 0.89
N GLY A 81 5.02 8.31 -0.17
CA GLY A 81 4.28 9.47 -0.67
C GLY A 81 3.30 10.03 0.35
N THR A 82 2.53 9.16 1.01
CA THR A 82 1.61 9.53 2.09
C THR A 82 2.35 10.21 3.25
N ALA A 83 3.47 9.64 3.68
CA ALA A 83 4.26 10.20 4.76
C ALA A 83 4.86 11.58 4.40
N VAL A 84 5.30 11.77 3.15
CA VAL A 84 5.75 13.09 2.67
C VAL A 84 4.61 14.10 2.73
N LEU A 85 3.39 13.75 2.30
CA LEU A 85 2.23 14.63 2.41
C LEU A 85 1.91 14.98 3.87
N GLN A 86 2.08 14.04 4.80
CA GLN A 86 1.88 14.25 6.23
C GLN A 86 2.90 15.23 6.82
N ILE A 87 4.20 14.99 6.60
CA ILE A 87 5.26 15.87 7.16
C ILE A 87 5.29 17.27 6.50
N THR A 88 4.65 17.42 5.36
CA THR A 88 4.47 18.71 4.68
C THR A 88 3.09 19.34 4.92
N ASN A 89 2.28 18.79 5.84
CA ASN A 89 0.94 19.25 6.21
C ASN A 89 -0.10 19.28 5.06
N HIS A 90 0.02 18.37 4.09
CA HIS A 90 -0.92 18.26 2.98
C HIS A 90 -2.01 17.18 3.22
N PHE A 91 -2.50 17.07 4.45
CA PHE A 91 -3.54 16.11 4.86
C PHE A 91 -4.83 16.23 4.03
N ARG A 92 -5.22 17.48 3.66
CA ARG A 92 -6.41 17.70 2.84
C ARG A 92 -6.28 17.06 1.46
N SER A 93 -5.14 17.19 0.81
CA SER A 93 -4.88 16.57 -0.50
C SER A 93 -4.95 15.06 -0.43
N GLN A 94 -4.38 14.48 0.63
CA GLN A 94 -4.44 13.04 0.90
C GLN A 94 -5.88 12.57 1.16
N ALA A 95 -6.66 13.32 1.96
CA ALA A 95 -8.05 12.98 2.26
C ALA A 95 -8.92 13.02 1.00
N ILE A 96 -8.76 14.04 0.14
CA ILE A 96 -9.48 14.15 -1.14
C ILE A 96 -9.13 12.98 -2.06
N LEU A 97 -7.85 12.62 -2.16
CA LEU A 97 -7.41 11.47 -2.96
C LEU A 97 -8.01 10.16 -2.46
N ASN A 98 -8.02 9.95 -1.14
CA ASN A 98 -8.65 8.78 -0.51
C ASN A 98 -10.16 8.73 -0.81
N LEU A 99 -10.85 9.86 -0.68
CA LEU A 99 -12.28 9.95 -1.00
C LEU A 99 -12.52 9.62 -2.47
N PHE A 100 -11.76 10.22 -3.38
CA PHE A 100 -11.88 10.00 -4.82
C PHE A 100 -11.64 8.52 -5.19
N GLN A 101 -10.60 7.89 -4.65
CA GLN A 101 -10.34 6.46 -4.83
C GLN A 101 -11.53 5.62 -4.38
N ASN A 102 -12.04 5.86 -3.15
CA ASN A 102 -13.12 5.07 -2.57
C ASN A 102 -14.43 5.24 -3.34
N VAL A 103 -14.78 6.48 -3.72
CA VAL A 103 -15.97 6.77 -4.54
C VAL A 103 -15.85 6.09 -5.90
N THR A 104 -14.71 6.20 -6.57
CA THR A 104 -14.49 5.55 -7.87
C THR A 104 -14.64 4.04 -7.76
N THR A 105 -14.05 3.42 -6.74
CA THR A 105 -14.19 1.97 -6.49
C THR A 105 -15.65 1.60 -6.24
N ALA A 106 -16.36 2.35 -5.38
CA ALA A 106 -17.76 2.07 -5.05
C ALA A 106 -18.69 2.21 -6.27
N VAL A 107 -18.51 3.27 -7.07
CA VAL A 107 -19.27 3.49 -8.30
C VAL A 107 -19.04 2.35 -9.29
N TRP A 108 -17.78 1.93 -9.50
CA TRP A 108 -17.45 0.83 -10.38
C TRP A 108 -18.08 -0.50 -9.94
N ILE A 109 -17.98 -0.81 -8.63
CA ILE A 109 -18.60 -2.02 -8.08
C ILE A 109 -20.14 -1.95 -8.21
N GLY A 110 -20.74 -0.78 -7.99
CA GLY A 110 -22.15 -0.56 -8.20
C GLY A 110 -22.58 -0.83 -9.66
N ILE A 111 -21.81 -0.33 -10.63
CA ILE A 111 -22.05 -0.60 -12.05
C ILE A 111 -21.89 -2.11 -12.34
N ALA A 112 -20.83 -2.74 -11.84
CA ALA A 112 -20.59 -4.17 -12.01
C ALA A 112 -21.73 -5.03 -11.45
N PHE A 113 -22.31 -4.61 -10.33
CA PHE A 113 -23.47 -5.26 -9.72
C PHE A 113 -24.73 -5.11 -10.59
N LEU A 114 -25.03 -3.88 -11.04
CA LEU A 114 -26.21 -3.60 -11.88
C LEU A 114 -26.15 -4.30 -13.24
N THR A 115 -24.95 -4.40 -13.82
CA THR A 115 -24.71 -5.08 -15.11
C THR A 115 -24.52 -6.60 -14.95
N LYS A 116 -24.62 -7.13 -13.73
CA LYS A 116 -24.35 -8.54 -13.39
C LYS A 116 -23.01 -9.03 -13.94
N SER A 117 -22.01 -8.15 -13.97
CA SER A 117 -20.66 -8.47 -14.41
C SER A 117 -20.01 -9.44 -13.41
N GLY A 118 -19.20 -10.37 -13.93
CA GLY A 118 -18.53 -11.37 -13.10
C GLY A 118 -17.45 -10.80 -12.16
N LEU A 119 -16.82 -11.70 -11.40
CA LEU A 119 -15.76 -11.40 -10.43
C LEU A 119 -14.64 -10.51 -11.00
N GLY A 120 -14.26 -10.71 -12.26
CA GLY A 120 -13.21 -9.93 -12.91
C GLY A 120 -13.51 -8.42 -12.94
N SER A 121 -14.78 -8.03 -13.16
CA SER A 121 -15.17 -6.62 -13.15
C SER A 121 -15.06 -5.99 -11.74
N ILE A 122 -15.42 -6.74 -10.71
CA ILE A 122 -15.30 -6.29 -9.32
C ILE A 122 -13.82 -6.09 -8.96
N LEU A 123 -12.95 -7.05 -9.31
CA LEU A 123 -11.52 -6.95 -9.08
C LEU A 123 -10.89 -5.79 -9.86
N ALA A 124 -11.34 -5.55 -11.09
CA ALA A 124 -10.91 -4.40 -11.88
C ALA A 124 -11.26 -3.06 -11.19
N GLY A 125 -12.43 -2.95 -10.57
CA GLY A 125 -12.82 -1.77 -9.80
C GLY A 125 -11.88 -1.52 -8.60
N TYR A 126 -11.56 -2.56 -7.85
CA TYR A 126 -10.60 -2.47 -6.75
C TYR A 126 -9.20 -2.11 -7.25
N LEU A 127 -8.73 -2.75 -8.32
CA LEU A 127 -7.43 -2.46 -8.92
C LEU A 127 -7.35 -1.01 -9.37
N MET A 128 -8.37 -0.52 -10.08
CA MET A 128 -8.44 0.86 -10.54
C MET A 128 -8.39 1.86 -9.38
N GLY A 129 -9.16 1.64 -8.32
CA GLY A 129 -9.10 2.47 -7.12
C GLY A 129 -7.70 2.50 -6.50
N LYS A 130 -7.06 1.34 -6.36
CA LYS A 130 -5.70 1.25 -5.82
C LYS A 130 -4.66 1.92 -6.70
N MET A 131 -4.79 1.81 -8.03
CA MET A 131 -3.92 2.51 -8.98
C MET A 131 -4.09 4.03 -8.88
N ILE A 132 -5.32 4.52 -8.80
CA ILE A 132 -5.62 5.95 -8.59
C ILE A 132 -4.94 6.45 -7.31
N PHE A 133 -5.07 5.72 -6.21
CA PHE A 133 -4.44 6.08 -4.94
C PHE A 133 -2.91 6.12 -5.04
N GLY A 134 -2.30 5.05 -5.53
CA GLY A 134 -0.84 4.95 -5.58
C GLY A 134 -0.22 5.99 -6.52
N ILE A 135 -0.72 6.08 -7.75
CA ILE A 135 -0.23 7.07 -8.75
C ILE A 135 -0.53 8.49 -8.27
N GLY A 136 -1.74 8.73 -7.77
CA GLY A 136 -2.14 10.03 -7.24
C GLY A 136 -1.28 10.49 -6.06
N THR A 137 -0.96 9.59 -5.14
CA THR A 137 -0.08 9.88 -4.00
C THR A 137 1.33 10.26 -4.46
N VAL A 138 1.89 9.53 -5.43
CA VAL A 138 3.21 9.86 -6.02
C VAL A 138 3.17 11.21 -6.72
N ALA A 139 2.13 11.48 -7.50
CA ALA A 139 1.96 12.76 -8.19
C ALA A 139 1.86 13.94 -7.20
N LEU A 140 1.06 13.80 -6.14
CA LEU A 140 0.96 14.80 -5.08
C LEU A 140 2.28 14.98 -4.32
N MET A 141 2.98 13.88 -4.00
CA MET A 141 4.31 13.94 -3.39
C MET A 141 5.28 14.75 -4.26
N LEU A 142 5.36 14.45 -5.56
CA LEU A 142 6.26 15.14 -6.47
C LEU A 142 5.88 16.62 -6.65
N ALA A 143 4.60 16.95 -6.56
CA ALA A 143 4.13 18.34 -6.62
C ALA A 143 4.47 19.15 -5.36
N HIS A 144 4.35 18.56 -4.18
CA HIS A 144 4.50 19.26 -2.90
C HIS A 144 5.91 19.17 -2.28
N ALA A 145 6.64 18.07 -2.51
CA ALA A 145 7.96 17.86 -1.95
C ALA A 145 8.98 18.98 -2.28
N PRO A 146 9.01 19.57 -3.52
CA PRO A 146 9.97 20.64 -3.83
C PRO A 146 9.83 21.90 -2.98
N ALA A 147 8.64 22.22 -2.48
CA ALA A 147 8.42 23.37 -1.62
C ALA A 147 9.08 23.20 -0.24
N ALA A 148 9.05 21.99 0.32
CA ALA A 148 9.62 21.69 1.63
C ALA A 148 11.11 21.32 1.56
N LEU A 149 11.50 20.52 0.57
CA LEU A 149 12.84 19.92 0.46
C LEU A 149 13.80 20.69 -0.45
N GLY A 150 13.26 21.59 -1.30
CA GLY A 150 14.00 22.30 -2.32
C GLY A 150 13.96 21.61 -3.70
N LYS A 151 14.24 22.40 -4.75
CA LYS A 151 14.29 21.91 -6.13
C LYS A 151 15.44 20.90 -6.29
N GLY A 152 15.16 19.75 -6.94
CA GLY A 152 16.18 18.73 -7.18
C GLY A 152 16.45 17.82 -5.98
N TRP A 153 15.58 17.78 -4.98
CA TRP A 153 15.70 16.92 -3.78
C TRP A 153 15.98 15.45 -4.09
N TRP A 154 15.45 14.91 -5.20
CA TRP A 154 15.71 13.51 -5.64
C TRP A 154 17.16 13.25 -6.05
N ARG A 155 17.98 14.31 -6.33
CA ARG A 155 19.40 14.19 -6.67
C ARG A 155 20.31 14.12 -5.45
N THR A 156 19.76 14.32 -4.24
CA THR A 156 20.52 14.28 -3.00
C THR A 156 21.23 12.94 -2.85
N SER A 157 22.51 12.99 -2.44
CA SER A 157 23.34 11.80 -2.24
C SER A 157 22.93 11.05 -0.98
N LEU A 158 22.86 9.72 -1.06
CA LEU A 158 22.64 8.85 0.11
C LEU A 158 23.89 8.69 0.98
N LYS A 159 25.07 9.11 0.49
CA LYS A 159 26.35 8.97 1.22
C LYS A 159 26.41 9.77 2.52
N GLY A 160 25.55 10.80 2.67
CA GLY A 160 25.44 11.62 3.88
C GLY A 160 24.57 11.01 4.99
N LEU A 161 23.97 9.83 4.78
CA LEU A 161 23.22 9.12 5.82
C LEU A 161 24.20 8.35 6.72
N SER A 162 24.76 9.04 7.74
CA SER A 162 25.65 8.42 8.75
C SER A 162 24.97 7.27 9.49
N ASP A 163 23.66 7.35 9.65
CA ASP A 163 22.85 6.43 10.46
C ASP A 163 22.10 5.38 9.60
N TRP A 164 22.58 5.05 8.41
CA TRP A 164 21.89 4.14 7.50
C TRP A 164 21.55 2.78 8.13
N ARG A 165 22.39 2.28 9.05
CA ARG A 165 22.16 1.02 9.78
C ARG A 165 20.95 1.13 10.70
N SER A 166 20.81 2.24 11.43
CA SER A 166 19.66 2.51 12.28
C SER A 166 18.36 2.64 11.47
N LEU A 167 18.45 3.32 10.30
CA LEU A 167 17.33 3.43 9.37
C LEU A 167 16.91 2.06 8.82
N ALA A 168 17.88 1.24 8.40
CA ALA A 168 17.61 -0.10 7.89
C ALA A 168 17.03 -1.03 8.96
N GLN A 169 17.56 -0.99 10.19
CA GLN A 169 17.05 -1.76 11.31
C GLN A 169 15.62 -1.33 11.66
N PHE A 170 15.36 -0.02 11.74
CA PHE A 170 14.01 0.49 11.97
C PHE A 170 13.04 0.06 10.87
N ALA A 171 13.43 0.22 9.59
CA ALA A 171 12.64 -0.23 8.44
C ALA A 171 12.33 -1.72 8.50
N PHE A 172 13.32 -2.56 8.80
CA PHE A 172 13.14 -4.00 8.92
C PHE A 172 12.18 -4.36 10.05
N THR A 173 12.40 -3.80 11.24
CA THR A 173 11.57 -4.09 12.43
C THR A 173 10.12 -3.66 12.23
N THR A 174 9.88 -2.46 11.70
CA THR A 174 8.51 -1.96 11.48
C THR A 174 7.80 -2.72 10.37
N ASN A 175 8.49 -3.10 9.29
CA ASN A 175 7.92 -3.92 8.23
C ASN A 175 7.61 -5.34 8.74
N LEU A 176 8.51 -5.95 9.48
CA LEU A 176 8.31 -7.30 10.05
C LEU A 176 7.11 -7.30 11.01
N SER A 177 7.03 -6.34 11.92
CA SER A 177 5.89 -6.21 12.84
C SER A 177 4.59 -5.97 12.09
N GLY A 178 4.59 -5.10 11.07
CA GLY A 178 3.43 -4.85 10.24
C GLY A 178 2.98 -6.08 9.46
N THR A 179 3.92 -6.85 8.91
CA THR A 179 3.63 -8.10 8.18
C THR A 179 3.06 -9.16 9.11
N ILE A 180 3.64 -9.36 10.30
CA ILE A 180 3.14 -10.31 11.29
C ILE A 180 1.71 -9.95 11.69
N ASN A 181 1.44 -8.69 12.02
CA ASN A 181 0.10 -8.23 12.39
C ASN A 181 -0.92 -8.43 11.24
N MET A 182 -0.51 -8.17 9.99
CA MET A 182 -1.36 -8.39 8.81
C MET A 182 -1.65 -9.88 8.63
N VAL A 183 -0.63 -10.74 8.75
CA VAL A 183 -0.80 -12.20 8.64
C VAL A 183 -1.75 -12.72 9.72
N ILE A 184 -1.59 -12.28 10.98
CA ILE A 184 -2.46 -12.69 12.08
C ILE A 184 -3.91 -12.29 11.78
N ARG A 185 -4.15 -11.03 11.43
CA ARG A 185 -5.49 -10.48 11.23
C ARG A 185 -6.20 -10.97 9.97
N ASP A 186 -5.47 -11.09 8.85
CA ASP A 186 -6.08 -11.41 7.55
C ASP A 186 -6.06 -12.92 7.24
N SER A 187 -5.25 -13.72 7.95
CA SER A 187 -5.22 -15.18 7.79
C SER A 187 -6.52 -15.87 8.22
N GLU A 188 -7.28 -15.28 9.15
CA GLU A 188 -8.56 -15.82 9.61
C GLU A 188 -9.51 -16.10 8.46
N VAL A 189 -9.65 -15.16 7.53
CA VAL A 189 -10.52 -15.31 6.35
C VAL A 189 -10.03 -16.45 5.44
N LEU A 190 -8.70 -16.61 5.31
CA LEU A 190 -8.13 -17.71 4.53
C LEU A 190 -8.42 -19.06 5.15
N TRP A 191 -8.31 -19.19 6.49
CA TRP A 191 -8.64 -20.41 7.20
C TRP A 191 -10.12 -20.77 7.09
N VAL A 192 -11.02 -19.77 7.22
CA VAL A 192 -12.45 -20.00 7.00
C VAL A 192 -12.71 -20.51 5.59
N GLY A 193 -12.10 -19.89 4.56
CA GLY A 193 -12.28 -20.35 3.17
C GLY A 193 -11.64 -21.71 2.87
N PHE A 194 -10.59 -22.08 3.62
CA PHE A 194 -9.91 -23.37 3.45
C PHE A 194 -10.67 -24.54 4.11
N PHE A 195 -11.17 -24.34 5.34
CA PHE A 195 -11.85 -25.38 6.11
C PHE A 195 -13.35 -25.47 5.87
N LEU A 196 -14.00 -24.36 5.48
CA LEU A 196 -15.43 -24.28 5.21
C LEU A 196 -15.68 -24.05 3.71
N THR A 197 -16.53 -23.07 3.38
CA THR A 197 -16.85 -22.76 1.99
C THR A 197 -16.40 -21.32 1.61
N LYS A 198 -16.31 -21.09 0.31
CA LYS A 198 -16.03 -19.73 -0.22
C LYS A 198 -17.11 -18.72 0.23
N ALA A 199 -18.36 -19.18 0.37
CA ALA A 199 -19.48 -18.35 0.85
C ALA A 199 -19.30 -17.99 2.33
N ASP A 200 -18.87 -18.93 3.18
CA ASP A 200 -18.61 -18.70 4.60
C ASP A 200 -17.49 -17.70 4.81
N ALA A 201 -16.43 -17.75 4.00
CA ALA A 201 -15.36 -16.76 4.00
C ALA A 201 -15.89 -15.36 3.64
N GLY A 202 -16.84 -15.27 2.71
CA GLY A 202 -17.52 -14.04 2.34
C GLY A 202 -18.34 -13.47 3.50
N TYR A 203 -19.16 -14.30 4.15
CA TYR A 203 -19.97 -13.90 5.32
C TYR A 203 -19.09 -13.46 6.49
N TYR A 204 -18.01 -14.21 6.75
CA TYR A 204 -17.05 -13.84 7.79
C TYR A 204 -16.38 -12.49 7.53
N LYS A 205 -15.93 -12.26 6.29
CA LYS A 205 -15.35 -10.95 5.87
C LYS A 205 -16.35 -9.81 6.01
N PHE A 206 -17.61 -10.04 5.68
CA PHE A 206 -18.67 -9.05 5.83
C PHE A 206 -18.93 -8.72 7.31
N ALA A 207 -19.01 -9.72 8.17
CA ALA A 207 -19.15 -9.53 9.61
C ALA A 207 -17.98 -8.74 10.21
N LEU A 208 -16.74 -9.06 9.82
CA LEU A 208 -15.56 -8.29 10.22
C LEU A 208 -15.63 -6.84 9.75
N ALA A 209 -16.13 -6.58 8.55
CA ALA A 209 -16.28 -5.21 8.04
C ALA A 209 -17.27 -4.40 8.90
N ILE A 210 -18.41 -4.98 9.30
CA ILE A 210 -19.37 -4.35 10.20
C ILE A 210 -18.74 -4.09 11.57
N MET A 211 -18.06 -5.08 12.15
CA MET A 211 -17.37 -4.92 13.43
C MET A 211 -16.36 -3.78 13.40
N ASN A 212 -15.56 -3.67 12.33
CA ASN A 212 -14.59 -2.61 12.18
C ASN A 212 -15.24 -1.21 12.13
N ILE A 213 -16.44 -1.08 11.57
CA ILE A 213 -17.19 0.19 11.57
C ILE A 213 -17.64 0.55 12.99
N ILE A 214 -18.13 -0.44 13.75
CA ILE A 214 -18.62 -0.23 15.13
C ILE A 214 -17.47 0.09 16.10
N LEU A 215 -16.31 -0.57 15.89
CA LEU A 215 -15.12 -0.40 16.74
C LEU A 215 -14.22 0.78 16.32
N MET A 216 -14.60 1.49 15.26
CA MET A 216 -13.85 2.67 14.82
C MET A 216 -14.08 3.81 15.82
N PRO A 217 -13.01 4.35 16.46
CA PRO A 217 -13.12 5.41 17.46
C PRO A 217 -13.56 6.73 16.84
#